data_be3275bfe2ffba91f97f8e2d7a3f67b9
#
_entry.id   be3275bfe2ffba91f97f8e2d7a3f67b9
#
_cell.length_a   1.000
_cell.length_b   1.000
_cell.length_c   1.000
_cell.angle_alpha   90.00
_cell.angle_beta   90.00
_cell.angle_gamma   90.00
#
_symmetry.space_group_name_H-M   'P 1'
#
loop_
_entity.id
_entity.type
_entity.pdbx_description
1 polymer ?
#
loop_
_entity_poly.entity_id
_entity_poly.type
_entity_poly.pdbx_seq_one_letter_code
_entity_poly.pdbx_strand_id
1 'polypeptide(L)'
;MEFEAYGLDIEDARAKFREYLSVIQEAWKPEPLTFKGDFIDVSDVNVLPKPLQQPGIPIHIAVSTSPESVDFAASQDMPIIVGGPTAAMGQVPEVLRLWHDRMEHYGNAHEHIDLGVAVDIYVAETMEKAQSDIAGLEDVIEEEFARVGHPRDADGKTPAAYKHWATQDGDRSIFNRSMIEPDPNSRAGKKAREAGMLPLIGTPEVVIERIETLQSLGINSIRGAFGVAGLEQGKALDSMRMFAEEVMPHFAKEKVLQKV
;
A
#
# COMPACT_ATOMS: atom_id res chain seq x y z
N MET A 1 -0.62 5.49 18.87
CA MET A 1 -0.35 4.23 19.60
C MET A 1 1.05 3.69 19.31
N GLU A 2 1.42 3.39 18.05
CA GLU A 2 2.77 2.87 17.73
C GLU A 2 3.86 3.89 18.05
N PHE A 3 3.71 5.15 17.66
CA PHE A 3 4.68 6.20 18.00
C PHE A 3 4.91 6.33 19.50
N GLU A 4 3.84 6.33 20.29
CA GLU A 4 3.92 6.38 21.76
C GLU A 4 4.58 5.12 22.32
N ALA A 5 4.22 3.92 21.81
CA ALA A 5 4.77 2.66 22.28
C ALA A 5 6.29 2.56 22.04
N TYR A 6 6.79 3.19 20.97
CA TYR A 6 8.22 3.24 20.66
C TYR A 6 8.90 4.53 21.12
N GLY A 7 8.21 5.41 21.86
CA GLY A 7 8.75 6.67 22.34
C GLY A 7 9.16 7.64 21.21
N LEU A 8 8.46 7.59 20.09
CA LEU A 8 8.74 8.43 18.93
C LEU A 8 7.81 9.65 18.89
N ASP A 9 8.38 10.81 18.54
CA ASP A 9 7.57 11.99 18.22
C ASP A 9 7.06 11.88 16.77
N ILE A 10 5.75 11.96 16.61
CA ILE A 10 5.09 11.89 15.31
C ILE A 10 5.40 13.09 14.41
N GLU A 11 5.70 14.27 15.00
CA GLU A 11 6.07 15.47 14.23
C GLU A 11 7.44 15.30 13.55
N ASP A 12 8.35 14.51 14.14
CA ASP A 12 9.65 14.19 13.56
C ASP A 12 9.58 13.08 12.50
N ALA A 13 8.49 12.35 12.39
CA ALA A 13 8.40 11.11 11.63
C ALA A 13 8.86 11.25 10.17
N ARG A 14 8.46 12.34 9.51
CA ARG A 14 8.84 12.59 8.11
C ARG A 14 10.32 12.93 7.94
N ALA A 15 10.88 13.72 8.84
CA ALA A 15 12.29 14.07 8.80
C ALA A 15 13.16 12.83 9.07
N LYS A 16 12.81 12.06 10.10
CA LYS A 16 13.46 10.78 10.41
C LYS A 16 13.38 9.79 9.25
N PHE A 17 12.21 9.64 8.64
CA PHE A 17 12.03 8.75 7.49
C PHE A 17 12.98 9.09 6.35
N ARG A 18 13.08 10.37 5.98
CA ARG A 18 13.96 10.82 4.90
C ARG A 18 15.44 10.59 5.23
N GLU A 19 15.85 10.89 6.45
CA GLU A 19 17.21 10.68 6.90
C GLU A 19 17.56 9.20 6.97
N TYR A 20 16.67 8.36 7.51
CA TYR A 20 16.88 6.90 7.57
C TYR A 20 16.96 6.28 6.18
N LEU A 21 16.15 6.74 5.24
CA LEU A 21 16.22 6.29 3.86
C LEU A 21 17.59 6.62 3.23
N SER A 22 18.09 7.83 3.45
CA SER A 22 19.41 8.23 3.00
C SER A 22 20.51 7.37 3.62
N VAL A 23 20.43 7.10 4.91
CA VAL A 23 21.37 6.22 5.63
C VAL A 23 21.37 4.80 5.05
N ILE A 24 20.19 4.24 4.74
CA ILE A 24 20.06 2.92 4.11
C ILE A 24 20.74 2.90 2.74
N GLN A 25 20.52 3.90 1.92
CA GLN A 25 21.14 4.01 0.59
C GLN A 25 22.66 4.16 0.67
N GLU A 26 23.16 4.99 1.60
CA GLU A 26 24.60 5.11 1.86
C GLU A 26 25.20 3.81 2.39
N ALA A 27 24.50 3.10 3.28
CA ALA A 27 24.95 1.82 3.83
C ALA A 27 25.10 0.71 2.78
N TRP A 28 24.41 0.82 1.64
CA TRP A 28 24.54 -0.14 0.52
C TRP A 28 25.76 0.06 -0.35
N LYS A 29 26.40 1.24 -0.27
CA LYS A 29 27.64 1.52 -1.02
C LYS A 29 28.79 0.63 -0.54
N PRO A 30 29.81 0.38 -1.40
CA PRO A 30 30.97 -0.45 -1.03
C PRO A 30 31.73 0.04 0.18
N GLU A 31 31.85 1.34 0.34
CA GLU A 31 32.61 2.01 1.38
C GLU A 31 31.96 1.84 2.77
N PRO A 32 32.75 1.92 3.86
CA PRO A 32 32.18 2.01 5.20
C PRO A 32 31.26 3.23 5.36
N LEU A 33 30.12 3.03 6.02
CA LEU A 33 29.16 4.09 6.27
C LEU A 33 29.72 5.13 7.22
N THR A 34 29.78 6.37 6.77
CA THR A 34 29.94 7.56 7.61
C THR A 34 28.82 8.52 7.27
N PHE A 35 27.97 8.81 8.24
CA PHE A 35 26.81 9.67 8.07
C PHE A 35 26.58 10.54 9.30
N LYS A 36 26.34 11.83 9.09
CA LYS A 36 26.01 12.76 10.13
C LYS A 36 24.76 13.55 9.76
N GLY A 37 23.66 13.25 10.44
CA GLY A 37 22.36 13.91 10.30
C GLY A 37 21.87 14.49 11.62
N ASP A 38 20.58 14.77 11.66
CA ASP A 38 19.90 15.29 12.86
C ASP A 38 19.54 14.15 13.82
N PHE A 39 19.30 12.94 13.33
CA PHE A 39 18.84 11.78 14.09
C PHE A 39 19.84 10.64 14.13
N ILE A 40 20.75 10.57 13.17
CA ILE A 40 21.78 9.51 13.05
C ILE A 40 23.15 10.13 12.93
N ASP A 41 24.08 9.71 13.78
CA ASP A 41 25.50 10.04 13.73
C ASP A 41 26.30 8.73 13.82
N VAL A 42 26.90 8.31 12.71
CA VAL A 42 27.70 7.08 12.62
C VAL A 42 28.97 7.34 11.83
N SER A 43 30.06 6.69 12.19
CA SER A 43 31.35 6.88 11.54
C SER A 43 32.05 5.55 11.36
N ASP A 44 32.52 5.30 10.13
CA ASP A 44 33.35 4.15 9.75
C ASP A 44 32.72 2.78 10.08
N VAL A 45 31.41 2.65 9.82
CA VAL A 45 30.65 1.41 10.08
C VAL A 45 30.57 0.56 8.80
N ASN A 46 31.10 -0.65 8.83
CA ASN A 46 30.99 -1.58 7.71
C ASN A 46 29.70 -2.40 7.82
N VAL A 47 28.70 -2.03 7.00
CA VAL A 47 27.39 -2.72 6.95
C VAL A 47 27.48 -3.89 5.96
N LEU A 48 27.28 -5.10 6.44
CA LEU A 48 27.37 -6.33 5.65
C LEU A 48 26.14 -7.24 5.88
N PRO A 49 25.72 -8.05 4.87
CA PRO A 49 26.25 -8.09 3.49
C PRO A 49 25.78 -6.87 2.67
N LYS A 50 26.56 -6.52 1.65
CA LYS A 50 26.14 -5.52 0.65
C LYS A 50 25.13 -6.13 -0.33
N PRO A 51 24.19 -5.34 -0.89
CA PRO A 51 23.28 -5.82 -1.93
C PRO A 51 24.03 -6.32 -3.17
N LEU A 52 23.50 -7.39 -3.78
CA LEU A 52 23.97 -7.83 -5.08
C LEU A 52 23.45 -6.95 -6.22
N GLN A 53 22.28 -6.36 -6.04
CA GLN A 53 21.68 -5.43 -7.00
C GLN A 53 22.45 -4.13 -7.02
N GLN A 54 22.60 -3.52 -8.21
CA GLN A 54 23.22 -2.22 -8.36
C GLN A 54 22.22 -1.23 -9.00
N PRO A 55 22.13 0.01 -8.50
CA PRO A 55 22.91 0.63 -7.41
C PRO A 55 22.46 0.21 -6.00
N GLY A 56 21.46 -0.59 -5.86
CA GLY A 56 20.90 -1.07 -4.59
C GLY A 56 19.63 -1.91 -4.77
N ILE A 57 18.99 -2.26 -3.68
CA ILE A 57 17.71 -2.96 -3.68
C ILE A 57 16.61 -1.96 -4.09
N PRO A 58 15.68 -2.32 -4.99
CA PRO A 58 14.55 -1.45 -5.34
C PRO A 58 13.73 -1.07 -4.10
N ILE A 59 13.53 0.24 -3.90
CA ILE A 59 12.76 0.78 -2.77
C ILE A 59 11.44 1.30 -3.31
N HIS A 60 10.33 0.83 -2.73
CA HIS A 60 8.99 1.35 -3.00
C HIS A 60 8.52 2.18 -1.83
N ILE A 61 8.01 3.36 -2.09
CA ILE A 61 7.44 4.24 -1.07
C ILE A 61 5.96 3.90 -0.89
N ALA A 62 5.60 3.45 0.30
CA ALA A 62 4.19 3.28 0.65
C ALA A 62 3.54 4.66 0.78
N VAL A 63 2.53 4.91 -0.02
CA VAL A 63 1.78 6.17 -0.01
C VAL A 63 0.31 5.92 0.27
N SER A 64 -0.31 6.90 0.89
CA SER A 64 -1.75 6.99 1.06
C SER A 64 -2.23 8.24 0.28
N THR A 65 -3.01 9.09 0.93
CA THR A 65 -3.56 10.31 0.32
C THR A 65 -2.69 11.55 0.55
N SER A 66 -1.52 11.41 1.20
CA SER A 66 -0.64 12.55 1.49
C SER A 66 0.08 13.02 0.22
N PRO A 67 -0.23 14.22 -0.30
CA PRO A 67 0.45 14.78 -1.46
C PRO A 67 1.96 14.92 -1.26
N GLU A 68 2.39 15.20 -0.04
CA GLU A 68 3.81 15.37 0.30
C GLU A 68 4.59 14.06 0.22
N SER A 69 3.94 12.92 0.54
CA SER A 69 4.57 11.60 0.41
C SER A 69 4.70 11.19 -1.05
N VAL A 70 3.70 11.52 -1.87
CA VAL A 70 3.74 11.28 -3.33
C VAL A 70 4.80 12.16 -3.98
N ASP A 71 4.84 13.45 -3.63
CA ASP A 71 5.84 14.40 -4.12
C ASP A 71 7.26 13.96 -3.75
N PHE A 72 7.46 13.52 -2.51
CA PHE A 72 8.75 12.97 -2.07
C PHE A 72 9.17 11.75 -2.90
N ALA A 73 8.30 10.77 -3.09
CA ALA A 73 8.61 9.59 -3.89
C ALA A 73 9.01 9.97 -5.33
N ALA A 74 8.24 10.85 -5.96
CA ALA A 74 8.51 11.34 -7.30
C ALA A 74 9.82 12.13 -7.40
N SER A 75 10.15 12.95 -6.39
CA SER A 75 11.42 13.71 -6.34
C SER A 75 12.65 12.82 -6.25
N GLN A 76 12.49 11.62 -5.72
CA GLN A 76 13.56 10.63 -5.57
C GLN A 76 13.58 9.58 -6.71
N ASP A 77 12.75 9.74 -7.73
CA ASP A 77 12.56 8.76 -8.82
C ASP A 77 12.22 7.35 -8.27
N MET A 78 11.37 7.31 -7.25
CA MET A 78 11.02 6.07 -6.57
C MET A 78 9.62 5.59 -6.92
N PRO A 79 9.45 4.26 -7.13
CA PRO A 79 8.13 3.67 -7.31
C PRO A 79 7.29 3.80 -6.04
N ILE A 80 5.96 3.80 -6.22
CA ILE A 80 5.01 3.87 -5.11
C ILE A 80 4.18 2.60 -4.99
N ILE A 81 3.75 2.33 -3.75
CA ILE A 81 2.69 1.37 -3.47
C ILE A 81 1.56 2.11 -2.78
N VAL A 82 0.41 2.16 -3.44
CA VAL A 82 -0.81 2.72 -2.87
C VAL A 82 -1.55 1.62 -2.11
N GLY A 83 -1.90 1.85 -0.87
CA GLY A 83 -2.51 0.79 -0.08
C GLY A 83 -3.47 1.24 1.01
N GLY A 84 -3.96 0.24 1.74
CA GLY A 84 -4.83 0.44 2.87
C GLY A 84 -6.13 1.16 2.50
N PRO A 85 -6.57 2.11 3.34
CA PRO A 85 -7.82 2.84 3.14
C PRO A 85 -7.92 3.55 1.78
N THR A 86 -6.80 4.00 1.22
CA THR A 86 -6.76 4.71 -0.07
C THR A 86 -7.27 3.85 -1.21
N ALA A 87 -6.80 2.61 -1.30
CA ALA A 87 -7.26 1.66 -2.31
C ALA A 87 -8.75 1.37 -2.13
N ALA A 88 -9.14 1.11 -0.90
CA ALA A 88 -10.52 0.83 -0.55
C ALA A 88 -11.48 2.00 -0.79
N MET A 89 -11.00 3.25 -0.79
CA MET A 89 -11.82 4.45 -1.05
C MET A 89 -11.88 4.86 -2.53
N GLY A 90 -11.29 4.07 -3.44
CA GLY A 90 -11.23 4.40 -4.86
C GLY A 90 -10.40 5.64 -5.18
N GLN A 91 -9.42 5.98 -4.33
CA GLN A 91 -8.56 7.16 -4.50
C GLN A 91 -7.26 6.85 -5.28
N VAL A 92 -7.04 5.59 -5.64
CA VAL A 92 -5.83 5.19 -6.37
C VAL A 92 -5.64 6.00 -7.66
N PRO A 93 -6.65 6.21 -8.53
CA PRO A 93 -6.47 6.99 -9.74
C PRO A 93 -6.01 8.43 -9.47
N GLU A 94 -6.49 9.06 -8.39
CA GLU A 94 -6.10 10.43 -8.00
C GLU A 94 -4.62 10.45 -7.55
N VAL A 95 -4.21 9.46 -6.77
CA VAL A 95 -2.82 9.32 -6.29
C VAL A 95 -1.86 9.05 -7.44
N LEU A 96 -2.24 8.16 -8.37
CA LEU A 96 -1.42 7.85 -9.55
C LEU A 96 -1.26 9.08 -10.45
N ARG A 97 -2.34 9.82 -10.71
CA ARG A 97 -2.27 11.06 -11.50
C ARG A 97 -1.33 12.06 -10.85
N LEU A 98 -1.47 12.29 -9.53
CA LEU A 98 -0.57 13.19 -8.80
C LEU A 98 0.88 12.73 -8.90
N TRP A 99 1.14 11.41 -8.78
CA TRP A 99 2.49 10.88 -8.90
C TRP A 99 3.07 11.10 -10.31
N HIS A 100 2.31 10.84 -11.37
CA HIS A 100 2.73 11.11 -12.75
C HIS A 100 3.04 12.60 -12.97
N ASP A 101 2.15 13.50 -12.53
CA ASP A 101 2.35 14.95 -12.64
C ASP A 101 3.65 15.40 -11.92
N ARG A 102 3.96 14.79 -10.77
CA ARG A 102 5.20 15.08 -10.03
C ARG A 102 6.43 14.50 -10.68
N MET A 103 6.36 13.27 -11.19
CA MET A 103 7.47 12.67 -11.95
C MET A 103 7.83 13.53 -13.17
N GLU A 104 6.84 14.00 -13.91
CA GLU A 104 7.05 14.92 -15.02
C GLU A 104 7.67 16.24 -14.56
N HIS A 105 7.18 16.81 -13.46
CA HIS A 105 7.71 18.04 -12.87
C HIS A 105 9.20 17.94 -12.52
N TYR A 106 9.64 16.80 -12.01
CA TYR A 106 11.04 16.55 -11.65
C TYR A 106 11.88 16.08 -12.84
N GLY A 107 11.28 15.84 -14.01
CA GLY A 107 11.99 15.33 -15.18
C GLY A 107 12.41 13.87 -15.05
N ASN A 108 11.77 13.10 -14.18
CA ASN A 108 12.08 11.70 -13.95
C ASN A 108 11.38 10.81 -14.99
N ALA A 109 12.03 9.72 -15.38
CA ALA A 109 11.44 8.74 -16.29
C ALA A 109 10.54 7.78 -15.51
N HIS A 110 9.28 7.59 -15.97
CA HIS A 110 8.30 6.75 -15.29
C HIS A 110 7.76 5.57 -16.13
N GLU A 111 8.23 5.38 -17.36
CA GLU A 111 7.74 4.32 -18.26
C GLU A 111 8.02 2.89 -17.78
N HIS A 112 9.01 2.71 -16.90
CA HIS A 112 9.44 1.39 -16.42
C HIS A 112 9.40 1.26 -14.89
N ILE A 113 8.77 2.21 -14.21
CA ILE A 113 8.69 2.20 -12.74
C ILE A 113 7.50 1.36 -12.29
N ASP A 114 7.72 0.52 -11.27
CA ASP A 114 6.68 -0.30 -10.69
C ASP A 114 5.67 0.57 -9.93
N LEU A 115 4.41 0.54 -10.36
CA LEU A 115 3.28 1.13 -9.66
C LEU A 115 2.49 0.04 -8.96
N GLY A 116 2.58 0.03 -7.64
CA GLY A 116 2.01 -1.01 -6.81
C GLY A 116 0.71 -0.61 -6.13
N VAL A 117 -0.15 -1.61 -5.89
CA VAL A 117 -1.29 -1.50 -4.99
C VAL A 117 -1.24 -2.60 -3.94
N ALA A 118 -1.51 -2.26 -2.68
CA ALA A 118 -1.71 -3.23 -1.61
C ALA A 118 -3.20 -3.46 -1.41
N VAL A 119 -3.65 -4.70 -1.55
CA VAL A 119 -5.07 -5.09 -1.49
C VAL A 119 -5.26 -6.43 -0.79
N ASP A 120 -6.42 -6.59 -0.17
CA ASP A 120 -6.83 -7.88 0.35
C ASP A 120 -7.27 -8.80 -0.79
N ILE A 121 -6.87 -10.08 -0.71
CA ILE A 121 -7.19 -11.11 -1.69
C ILE A 121 -7.83 -12.29 -0.99
N TYR A 122 -8.98 -12.72 -1.49
CA TYR A 122 -9.60 -13.98 -1.11
C TYR A 122 -10.26 -14.64 -2.31
N VAL A 123 -9.79 -15.84 -2.69
CA VAL A 123 -10.29 -16.60 -3.83
C VAL A 123 -10.98 -17.85 -3.32
N ALA A 124 -12.17 -18.11 -3.80
CA ALA A 124 -12.97 -19.28 -3.48
C ALA A 124 -13.67 -19.83 -4.73
N GLU A 125 -14.15 -21.07 -4.65
CA GLU A 125 -14.81 -21.76 -5.79
C GLU A 125 -16.10 -21.09 -6.23
N THR A 126 -16.80 -20.40 -5.29
CA THR A 126 -18.03 -19.66 -5.59
C THR A 126 -18.09 -18.35 -4.82
N MET A 127 -18.91 -17.41 -5.31
CA MET A 127 -19.14 -16.13 -4.61
C MET A 127 -19.80 -16.34 -3.26
N GLU A 128 -20.73 -17.30 -3.14
CA GLU A 128 -21.41 -17.64 -1.89
C GLU A 128 -20.41 -18.13 -0.85
N LYS A 129 -19.44 -18.96 -1.28
CA LYS A 129 -18.37 -19.43 -0.39
C LYS A 129 -17.48 -18.28 0.04
N ALA A 130 -17.05 -17.44 -0.89
CA ALA A 130 -16.25 -16.26 -0.56
C ALA A 130 -16.95 -15.38 0.46
N GLN A 131 -18.25 -15.10 0.26
CA GLN A 131 -19.08 -14.31 1.18
C GLN A 131 -19.19 -14.96 2.55
N SER A 132 -19.48 -16.27 2.59
CA SER A 132 -19.63 -17.01 3.84
C SER A 132 -18.34 -17.09 4.65
N ASP A 133 -17.21 -17.26 3.97
CA ASP A 133 -15.91 -17.45 4.63
C ASP A 133 -15.35 -16.16 5.25
N ILE A 134 -15.71 -15.01 4.70
CA ILE A 134 -15.26 -13.69 5.22
C ILE A 134 -16.34 -12.95 6.00
N ALA A 135 -17.56 -13.52 6.10
CA ALA A 135 -18.64 -12.91 6.87
C ALA A 135 -18.24 -12.69 8.33
N GLY A 136 -18.45 -11.49 8.84
CA GLY A 136 -18.13 -11.09 10.22
C GLY A 136 -16.67 -10.71 10.46
N LEU A 137 -15.79 -10.81 9.46
CA LEU A 137 -14.41 -10.33 9.61
C LEU A 137 -14.34 -8.79 9.62
N GLU A 138 -15.36 -8.12 9.06
CA GLU A 138 -15.50 -6.68 9.11
C GLU A 138 -15.53 -6.17 10.55
N ASP A 139 -16.25 -6.86 11.44
CA ASP A 139 -16.37 -6.49 12.84
C ASP A 139 -15.00 -6.55 13.54
N VAL A 140 -14.19 -7.57 13.23
CA VAL A 140 -12.83 -7.71 13.79
C VAL A 140 -11.93 -6.56 13.32
N ILE A 141 -12.02 -6.20 12.06
CA ILE A 141 -11.25 -5.09 11.50
C ILE A 141 -11.70 -3.76 12.11
N GLU A 142 -13.00 -3.55 12.25
CA GLU A 142 -13.55 -2.34 12.87
C GLU A 142 -13.11 -2.21 14.33
N GLU A 143 -13.13 -3.28 15.12
CA GLU A 143 -12.63 -3.30 16.48
C GLU A 143 -11.14 -2.95 16.57
N GLU A 144 -10.31 -3.52 15.68
CA GLU A 144 -8.88 -3.22 15.64
C GLU A 144 -8.61 -1.75 15.28
N PHE A 145 -9.30 -1.21 14.28
CA PHE A 145 -9.18 0.21 13.93
C PHE A 145 -9.72 1.14 15.02
N ALA A 146 -10.81 0.77 15.69
CA ALA A 146 -11.31 1.53 16.83
C ALA A 146 -10.32 1.57 18.00
N ARG A 147 -9.57 0.47 18.20
CA ARG A 147 -8.51 0.37 19.22
C ARG A 147 -7.29 1.22 18.88
N VAL A 148 -6.87 1.23 17.62
CA VAL A 148 -5.72 2.00 17.16
C VAL A 148 -5.98 3.52 17.23
N GLY A 149 -7.21 3.94 16.96
CA GLY A 149 -7.64 5.34 16.98
C GLY A 149 -6.96 6.19 15.89
N HIS A 150 -7.29 7.49 15.92
CA HIS A 150 -6.59 8.46 15.08
C HIS A 150 -5.29 8.92 15.76
N PRO A 151 -4.21 9.16 14.99
CA PRO A 151 -2.98 9.74 15.54
C PRO A 151 -3.29 11.03 16.30
N ARG A 152 -2.74 11.15 17.52
CA ARG A 152 -2.85 12.34 18.37
C ARG A 152 -1.47 12.74 18.83
N ASP A 153 -1.22 14.04 18.91
CA ASP A 153 -0.04 14.58 19.56
C ASP A 153 -0.18 14.55 21.09
N ALA A 154 0.85 15.00 21.78
CA ALA A 154 0.88 15.05 23.25
C ALA A 154 -0.26 15.91 23.86
N ASP A 155 -0.78 16.87 23.09
CA ASP A 155 -1.90 17.72 23.47
C ASP A 155 -3.28 17.13 23.09
N GLY A 156 -3.31 15.93 22.50
CA GLY A 156 -4.52 15.27 22.03
C GLY A 156 -5.08 15.84 20.73
N LYS A 157 -4.31 16.67 20.00
CA LYS A 157 -4.70 17.24 18.71
C LYS A 157 -4.25 16.33 17.57
N THR A 158 -4.90 16.47 16.40
CA THR A 158 -4.43 15.78 15.19
C THR A 158 -3.14 16.45 14.71
N PRO A 159 -2.02 15.71 14.61
CA PRO A 159 -0.75 16.23 14.13
C PRO A 159 -0.86 16.83 12.73
N ALA A 160 -0.04 17.85 12.44
CA ALA A 160 -0.07 18.55 11.15
C ALA A 160 0.09 17.59 9.96
N ALA A 161 0.91 16.56 10.11
CA ALA A 161 1.13 15.50 9.13
C ALA A 161 -0.14 14.69 8.76
N TYR A 162 -1.14 14.69 9.65
CA TYR A 162 -2.37 13.88 9.51
C TYR A 162 -3.63 14.74 9.37
N LYS A 163 -3.49 16.08 9.21
CA LYS A 163 -4.64 16.99 9.07
C LYS A 163 -5.57 16.61 7.92
N HIS A 164 -5.04 16.09 6.82
CA HIS A 164 -5.85 15.64 5.69
C HIS A 164 -6.73 14.42 6.02
N TRP A 165 -6.32 13.61 6.99
CA TRP A 165 -7.15 12.53 7.52
C TRP A 165 -8.29 13.06 8.40
N ALA A 166 -8.02 14.09 9.17
CA ALA A 166 -9.01 14.73 10.03
C ALA A 166 -10.08 15.50 9.24
N THR A 167 -9.72 16.04 8.06
CA THR A 167 -10.66 16.75 7.18
C THR A 167 -11.50 15.81 6.30
N GLN A 168 -11.15 14.54 6.23
CA GLN A 168 -11.99 13.50 5.62
C GLN A 168 -13.09 13.04 6.59
N ASP A 169 -13.49 13.95 7.45
CA ASP A 169 -14.34 13.85 8.61
C ASP A 169 -15.48 12.85 8.49
N GLY A 170 -15.55 12.04 9.51
CA GLY A 170 -16.81 11.45 10.00
C GLY A 170 -17.33 10.28 9.19
N ASP A 171 -16.80 9.98 8.01
CA ASP A 171 -17.16 8.77 7.30
C ASP A 171 -16.35 7.57 7.82
N ARG A 172 -16.62 7.20 9.07
CA ARG A 172 -16.18 5.92 9.63
C ARG A 172 -16.66 4.73 8.81
N SER A 173 -17.59 4.94 7.87
CA SER A 173 -18.02 3.97 6.88
C SER A 173 -16.88 3.50 5.97
N ILE A 174 -15.74 4.21 5.97
CA ILE A 174 -14.49 3.71 5.35
C ILE A 174 -14.09 2.36 5.95
N PHE A 175 -14.36 2.15 7.22
CA PHE A 175 -14.03 0.95 7.97
C PHE A 175 -15.23 0.01 8.17
N ASN A 176 -16.44 0.51 7.91
CA ASN A 176 -17.70 -0.24 8.05
C ASN A 176 -18.08 -0.82 6.68
N ARG A 177 -17.41 -1.92 6.28
CA ARG A 177 -17.52 -2.42 4.90
C ARG A 177 -17.72 -3.89 4.84
N SER A 178 -18.63 -4.25 3.97
CA SER A 178 -18.53 -5.52 3.29
C SER A 178 -17.16 -5.60 2.60
N MET A 179 -16.32 -6.54 3.01
CA MET A 179 -15.03 -6.80 2.37
C MET A 179 -15.20 -7.24 0.91
N ILE A 180 -16.39 -7.64 0.52
CA ILE A 180 -16.69 -8.11 -0.85
C ILE A 180 -17.13 -6.96 -1.73
N GLU A 181 -18.02 -6.12 -1.21
CA GLU A 181 -18.55 -4.97 -1.91
C GLU A 181 -18.71 -3.79 -0.95
N PRO A 182 -18.04 -2.68 -1.17
CA PRO A 182 -18.28 -1.47 -0.40
C PRO A 182 -19.77 -1.08 -0.49
N ASP A 183 -20.38 -0.64 0.61
CA ASP A 183 -21.76 -0.17 0.60
C ASP A 183 -21.98 0.81 -0.57
N PRO A 184 -22.84 0.46 -1.55
CA PRO A 184 -23.05 1.29 -2.75
C PRO A 184 -23.64 2.66 -2.42
N ASN A 185 -24.20 2.84 -1.23
CA ASN A 185 -24.77 4.10 -0.79
C ASN A 185 -23.77 4.99 -0.07
N SER A 186 -22.67 4.43 0.44
CA SER A 186 -21.61 5.22 1.04
C SER A 186 -20.84 6.03 -0.02
N ARG A 187 -20.27 7.17 0.39
CA ARG A 187 -19.42 7.99 -0.49
C ARG A 187 -18.22 7.20 -0.99
N ALA A 188 -17.61 6.41 -0.12
CA ALA A 188 -16.45 5.59 -0.45
C ALA A 188 -16.81 4.45 -1.43
N GLY A 189 -17.92 3.77 -1.20
CA GLY A 189 -18.38 2.70 -2.09
C GLY A 189 -18.74 3.21 -3.49
N LYS A 190 -19.36 4.39 -3.59
CA LYS A 190 -19.58 5.06 -4.89
C LYS A 190 -18.28 5.34 -5.61
N LYS A 191 -17.31 5.97 -4.94
CA LYS A 191 -16.00 6.26 -5.52
C LYS A 191 -15.26 4.99 -5.92
N ALA A 192 -15.26 3.95 -5.09
CA ALA A 192 -14.61 2.68 -5.40
C ALA A 192 -15.20 2.02 -6.66
N ARG A 193 -16.53 2.03 -6.80
CA ARG A 193 -17.21 1.50 -8.00
C ARG A 193 -16.92 2.35 -9.24
N GLU A 194 -17.03 3.68 -9.13
CA GLU A 194 -16.71 4.60 -10.22
C GLU A 194 -15.27 4.45 -10.71
N ALA A 195 -14.33 4.18 -9.81
CA ALA A 195 -12.94 3.95 -10.11
C ALA A 195 -12.62 2.49 -10.53
N GLY A 196 -13.59 1.57 -10.48
CA GLY A 196 -13.36 0.14 -10.71
C GLY A 196 -12.49 -0.53 -9.63
N MET A 197 -12.36 0.09 -8.45
CA MET A 197 -11.50 -0.35 -7.35
C MET A 197 -12.28 -1.21 -6.37
N LEU A 198 -12.55 -2.45 -6.75
CA LEU A 198 -13.21 -3.43 -5.87
C LEU A 198 -12.17 -4.36 -5.21
N PRO A 199 -12.43 -4.86 -3.99
CA PRO A 199 -11.57 -5.85 -3.36
C PRO A 199 -11.35 -7.09 -4.25
N LEU A 200 -10.19 -7.70 -4.19
CA LEU A 200 -9.87 -8.92 -4.96
C LEU A 200 -10.43 -10.17 -4.26
N ILE A 201 -11.75 -10.17 -4.06
CA ILE A 201 -12.47 -11.21 -3.31
C ILE A 201 -13.55 -11.81 -4.19
N GLY A 202 -13.53 -13.13 -4.40
CA GLY A 202 -14.51 -13.81 -5.23
C GLY A 202 -14.01 -15.09 -5.88
N THR A 203 -14.59 -15.47 -7.02
CA THR A 203 -14.09 -16.57 -7.83
C THR A 203 -12.82 -16.16 -8.60
N PRO A 204 -12.05 -17.11 -9.14
CA PRO A 204 -10.89 -16.80 -9.98
C PRO A 204 -11.20 -15.80 -11.10
N GLU A 205 -12.34 -15.96 -11.79
CA GLU A 205 -12.76 -15.09 -12.91
C GLU A 205 -13.01 -13.67 -12.43
N VAL A 206 -13.70 -13.49 -11.29
CA VAL A 206 -13.97 -12.19 -10.70
C VAL A 206 -12.68 -11.50 -10.29
N VAL A 207 -11.74 -12.24 -9.71
CA VAL A 207 -10.44 -11.69 -9.28
C VAL A 207 -9.60 -11.31 -10.50
N ILE A 208 -9.60 -12.12 -11.57
CA ILE A 208 -8.94 -11.79 -12.84
C ILE A 208 -9.47 -10.48 -13.42
N GLU A 209 -10.80 -10.34 -13.57
CA GLU A 209 -11.44 -9.13 -14.09
C GLU A 209 -11.05 -7.88 -13.29
N ARG A 210 -11.02 -8.00 -11.97
CA ARG A 210 -10.62 -6.89 -11.08
C ARG A 210 -9.14 -6.54 -11.19
N ILE A 211 -8.26 -7.52 -11.39
CA ILE A 211 -6.83 -7.28 -11.65
C ILE A 211 -6.63 -6.61 -13.02
N GLU A 212 -7.34 -7.04 -14.05
CA GLU A 212 -7.32 -6.39 -15.37
C GLU A 212 -7.76 -4.92 -15.28
N THR A 213 -8.76 -4.63 -14.43
CA THR A 213 -9.16 -3.25 -14.13
C THR A 213 -8.02 -2.45 -13.51
N LEU A 214 -7.30 -3.02 -12.53
CA LEU A 214 -6.11 -2.39 -11.95
C LEU A 214 -5.02 -2.14 -12.98
N GLN A 215 -4.77 -3.11 -13.88
CA GLN A 215 -3.81 -2.95 -14.97
C GLN A 215 -4.20 -1.79 -15.89
N SER A 216 -5.51 -1.64 -16.19
CA SER A 216 -6.00 -0.54 -17.02
C SER A 216 -5.76 0.85 -16.42
N LEU A 217 -5.59 0.93 -15.09
CA LEU A 217 -5.22 2.14 -14.36
C LEU A 217 -3.70 2.38 -14.31
N GLY A 218 -2.90 1.49 -14.93
CA GLY A 218 -1.44 1.58 -14.93
C GLY A 218 -0.76 0.84 -13.77
N ILE A 219 -1.52 0.13 -12.93
CA ILE A 219 -0.94 -0.72 -11.87
C ILE A 219 -0.28 -1.95 -12.52
N ASN A 220 0.99 -2.17 -12.22
CA ASN A 220 1.77 -3.30 -12.74
C ASN A 220 2.32 -4.22 -11.64
N SER A 221 2.03 -3.90 -10.38
CA SER A 221 2.46 -4.67 -9.22
C SER A 221 1.35 -4.75 -8.18
N ILE A 222 1.07 -5.94 -7.66
CA ILE A 222 0.09 -6.16 -6.61
C ILE A 222 0.78 -6.78 -5.39
N ARG A 223 0.59 -6.16 -4.24
CA ARG A 223 0.93 -6.74 -2.95
C ARG A 223 -0.36 -7.28 -2.31
N GLY A 224 -0.59 -8.58 -2.47
CA GLY A 224 -1.77 -9.26 -1.94
C GLY A 224 -1.62 -9.64 -0.48
N ALA A 225 -2.60 -9.30 0.34
CA ALA A 225 -2.76 -9.80 1.70
C ALA A 225 -3.85 -10.88 1.70
N PHE A 226 -3.46 -12.13 1.97
CA PHE A 226 -4.38 -13.28 2.06
C PHE A 226 -4.82 -13.57 3.50
N GLY A 227 -4.12 -13.03 4.47
CA GLY A 227 -4.38 -13.20 5.88
C GLY A 227 -5.23 -12.06 6.44
N VAL A 228 -6.47 -11.96 6.00
CA VAL A 228 -7.41 -11.00 6.57
C VAL A 228 -7.59 -11.27 8.06
N ALA A 229 -7.59 -10.23 8.89
CA ALA A 229 -7.71 -10.36 10.34
C ALA A 229 -8.91 -11.23 10.73
N GLY A 230 -8.66 -12.27 11.54
CA GLY A 230 -9.69 -13.22 11.96
C GLY A 230 -9.96 -14.38 11.00
N LEU A 231 -9.40 -14.37 9.79
CA LEU A 231 -9.57 -15.47 8.86
C LEU A 231 -8.82 -16.73 9.34
N GLU A 232 -9.47 -17.87 9.27
CA GLU A 232 -8.86 -19.17 9.58
C GLU A 232 -7.70 -19.45 8.61
N GLN A 233 -6.55 -19.88 9.16
CA GLN A 233 -5.33 -20.11 8.38
C GLN A 233 -5.53 -21.10 7.22
N GLY A 234 -6.33 -22.16 7.43
CA GLY A 234 -6.64 -23.13 6.37
C GLY A 234 -7.29 -22.48 5.15
N LYS A 235 -8.27 -21.62 5.38
CA LYS A 235 -8.96 -20.88 4.31
C LYS A 235 -8.03 -19.91 3.58
N ALA A 236 -7.15 -19.23 4.32
CA ALA A 236 -6.15 -18.35 3.72
C ALA A 236 -5.18 -19.11 2.80
N LEU A 237 -4.70 -20.28 3.24
CA LEU A 237 -3.80 -21.14 2.45
C LEU A 237 -4.50 -21.72 1.21
N ASP A 238 -5.75 -22.13 1.31
CA ASP A 238 -6.54 -22.62 0.17
C ASP A 238 -6.78 -21.50 -0.85
N SER A 239 -7.11 -20.30 -0.39
CA SER A 239 -7.23 -19.11 -1.24
C SER A 239 -5.91 -18.77 -1.95
N MET A 240 -4.77 -18.81 -1.24
CA MET A 240 -3.45 -18.59 -1.86
C MET A 240 -3.15 -19.63 -2.93
N ARG A 241 -3.48 -20.91 -2.68
CA ARG A 241 -3.28 -22.00 -3.65
C ARG A 241 -4.14 -21.77 -4.89
N MET A 242 -5.42 -21.47 -4.73
CA MET A 242 -6.34 -21.21 -5.84
C MET A 242 -5.89 -19.99 -6.65
N PHE A 243 -5.46 -18.91 -5.98
CA PHE A 243 -4.89 -17.74 -6.65
C PHE A 243 -3.66 -18.11 -7.50
N ALA A 244 -2.76 -18.92 -6.94
CA ALA A 244 -1.55 -19.34 -7.64
C ALA A 244 -1.83 -20.26 -8.84
N GLU A 245 -2.81 -21.14 -8.72
CA GLU A 245 -3.12 -22.15 -9.74
C GLU A 245 -4.07 -21.63 -10.83
N GLU A 246 -5.00 -20.74 -10.51
CA GLU A 246 -6.07 -20.33 -11.41
C GLU A 246 -6.00 -18.86 -11.85
N VAL A 247 -5.49 -17.98 -10.99
CA VAL A 247 -5.41 -16.53 -11.31
C VAL A 247 -4.04 -16.14 -11.89
N MET A 248 -2.94 -16.48 -11.21
CA MET A 248 -1.60 -16.08 -11.66
C MET A 248 -1.24 -16.53 -13.09
N PRO A 249 -1.60 -17.75 -13.55
CA PRO A 249 -1.27 -18.18 -14.90
C PRO A 249 -1.90 -17.34 -16.01
N HIS A 250 -3.03 -16.69 -15.75
CA HIS A 250 -3.68 -15.79 -16.69
C HIS A 250 -2.74 -14.61 -17.04
N PHE A 251 -2.08 -14.05 -16.06
CA PHE A 251 -1.18 -12.88 -16.24
C PHE A 251 0.25 -13.30 -16.63
N ALA A 252 0.67 -14.53 -16.33
CA ALA A 252 2.01 -15.01 -16.69
C ALA A 252 2.21 -15.16 -18.21
N LYS A 253 1.15 -15.40 -18.97
CA LYS A 253 1.20 -15.61 -20.43
C LYS A 253 1.51 -14.34 -21.21
N GLU A 254 1.17 -13.15 -20.69
CA GLU A 254 1.43 -11.89 -21.36
C GLU A 254 2.91 -11.47 -21.33
N LYS A 255 3.66 -11.84 -20.28
CA LYS A 255 5.08 -11.49 -20.15
C LYS A 255 6.00 -12.22 -21.15
N VAL A 256 5.57 -13.33 -21.75
CA VAL A 256 6.37 -14.10 -22.74
C VAL A 256 6.33 -13.46 -24.13
N LEU A 257 5.30 -12.68 -24.45
CA LEU A 257 5.14 -12.05 -25.75
C LEU A 257 5.83 -10.67 -25.88
N GLN A 258 6.30 -10.09 -24.78
CA GLN A 258 7.01 -8.79 -24.79
C GLN A 258 8.55 -8.91 -24.83
N LYS A 259 9.11 -10.11 -24.96
CA LYS A 259 10.55 -10.35 -25.03
C LYS A 259 11.03 -10.90 -26.39
N VAL A 260 10.31 -10.59 -27.48
CA VAL A 260 10.78 -10.89 -28.84
C VAL A 260 10.98 -9.61 -29.64
#